data_25b6e2a8a4ab4d5def4c855896907227
#
_entry.id   25b6e2a8a4ab4d5def4c855896907227
#
_cell.length_a   1.000
_cell.length_b   1.000
_cell.length_c   1.000
_cell.angle_alpha   90.00
_cell.angle_beta   90.00
_cell.angle_gamma   90.00
#
_symmetry.space_group_name_H-M   'P 1'
#
loop_
_entity.id
_entity.type
_entity.pdbx_description
1 polymer ?
#
loop_
_entity_poly.entity_id
_entity_poly.type
_entity_poly.pdbx_seq_one_letter_code
_entity_poly.pdbx_strand_id
1 'polypeptide(L)'
;MADSKMFSERVAFVTGSSRGIGRVIAAHLANLGASVAIQGTTATSTRAFGEADSLATVAKSIEADSGSKVVPVYGNLADPEVVRNLVGEIRAALGRIDILVNCAGGDIGAAGTGAPMAGKPSQNDSVSISYEDLRSVLDRNLMTCLLVCREVVPEMIARRSGRVINIGSIAGFIGLEQGAIYATAKAAVHEYTRCLAVMLRPHNVTANAVAPGDIVTSRFVASRKVEEARMTGVGSLEGYGRPMDIAAAVAFLASPDASYITGQVIRVDGGRQCFAG
;
A
#
# COMPACT_ATOMS: atom_id res chain seq x y z
N MET A 1 14.75 31.51 5.45
CA MET A 1 13.43 30.84 5.35
C MET A 1 13.69 29.38 5.62
N ALA A 2 13.02 28.78 6.60
CA ALA A 2 13.13 27.33 6.82
C ALA A 2 12.65 26.64 5.54
N ASP A 3 13.44 25.74 4.97
CA ASP A 3 13.03 24.93 3.83
C ASP A 3 11.75 24.21 4.21
N SER A 4 10.60 24.60 3.61
CA SER A 4 9.35 23.91 3.87
C SER A 4 9.47 22.51 3.29
N LYS A 5 9.24 21.48 4.13
CA LYS A 5 9.24 20.10 3.66
C LYS A 5 8.16 19.92 2.58
N MET A 6 8.43 19.05 1.60
CA MET A 6 7.59 18.82 0.39
C MET A 6 6.10 18.65 0.69
N PHE A 7 5.74 17.97 1.78
CA PHE A 7 4.35 17.69 2.16
C PHE A 7 3.90 18.42 3.43
N SER A 8 4.53 19.56 3.76
CA SER A 8 4.04 20.42 4.85
C SER A 8 2.55 20.74 4.65
N GLU A 9 1.77 20.68 5.73
CA GLU A 9 0.32 20.91 5.73
C GLU A 9 -0.51 19.88 4.91
N ARG A 10 0.08 18.77 4.49
CA ARG A 10 -0.62 17.67 3.84
C ARG A 10 -0.89 16.54 4.81
N VAL A 11 -2.03 15.88 4.62
CA VAL A 11 -2.41 14.67 5.36
C VAL A 11 -2.34 13.48 4.43
N ALA A 12 -1.56 12.48 4.80
CA ALA A 12 -1.48 11.20 4.11
C ALA A 12 -2.19 10.11 4.90
N PHE A 13 -3.02 9.33 4.25
CA PHE A 13 -3.57 8.09 4.79
C PHE A 13 -2.93 6.90 4.07
N VAL A 14 -2.22 6.05 4.82
CA VAL A 14 -1.55 4.86 4.28
C VAL A 14 -2.18 3.61 4.88
N THR A 15 -2.92 2.85 4.07
CA THR A 15 -3.50 1.58 4.52
C THR A 15 -2.44 0.49 4.57
N GLY A 16 -2.61 -0.50 5.48
CA GLY A 16 -1.65 -1.60 5.63
C GLY A 16 -0.26 -1.15 6.07
N SER A 17 -0.16 -0.05 6.81
CA SER A 17 1.10 0.57 7.23
C SER A 17 1.59 0.16 8.63
N SER A 18 1.02 -0.89 9.18
CA SER A 18 1.50 -1.47 10.45
C SER A 18 2.90 -2.09 10.33
N ARG A 19 3.34 -2.45 9.12
CA ARG A 19 4.61 -3.12 8.84
C ARG A 19 5.03 -3.03 7.37
N GLY A 20 6.24 -3.53 7.07
CA GLY A 20 6.73 -3.75 5.71
C GLY A 20 6.71 -2.51 4.83
N ILE A 21 6.28 -2.65 3.57
CA ILE A 21 6.26 -1.56 2.57
C ILE A 21 5.42 -0.38 3.07
N GLY A 22 4.21 -0.63 3.58
CA GLY A 22 3.31 0.43 4.02
C GLY A 22 3.87 1.25 5.17
N ARG A 23 4.57 0.62 6.15
CA ARG A 23 5.24 1.32 7.25
C ARG A 23 6.34 2.25 6.72
N VAL A 24 7.15 1.78 5.77
CA VAL A 24 8.23 2.60 5.20
C VAL A 24 7.67 3.75 4.36
N ILE A 25 6.58 3.53 3.61
CA ILE A 25 5.87 4.62 2.91
C ILE A 25 5.38 5.68 3.91
N ALA A 26 4.71 5.26 4.98
CA ALA A 26 4.20 6.17 5.99
C ALA A 26 5.32 7.00 6.66
N ALA A 27 6.40 6.34 7.05
CA ALA A 27 7.57 7.01 7.63
C ALA A 27 8.23 7.98 6.64
N HIS A 28 8.35 7.60 5.37
CA HIS A 28 8.94 8.46 4.34
C HIS A 28 8.09 9.72 4.08
N LEU A 29 6.76 9.58 3.96
CA LEU A 29 5.87 10.72 3.81
C LEU A 29 5.90 11.64 5.04
N ALA A 30 5.98 11.08 6.25
CA ALA A 30 6.13 11.85 7.48
C ALA A 30 7.46 12.64 7.49
N ASN A 31 8.58 12.02 7.11
CA ASN A 31 9.88 12.68 6.99
C ASN A 31 9.87 13.83 5.97
N LEU A 32 9.04 13.73 4.93
CA LEU A 32 8.80 14.78 3.94
C LEU A 32 7.78 15.82 4.42
N GLY A 33 7.28 15.74 5.65
CA GLY A 33 6.47 16.76 6.33
C GLY A 33 4.97 16.50 6.37
N ALA A 34 4.48 15.38 5.83
CA ALA A 34 3.06 15.06 5.94
C ALA A 34 2.66 14.67 7.38
N SER A 35 1.48 15.08 7.84
CA SER A 35 0.80 14.38 8.91
C SER A 35 0.27 13.06 8.38
N VAL A 36 0.44 11.95 9.11
CA VAL A 36 0.17 10.61 8.56
C VAL A 36 -0.80 9.81 9.42
N ALA A 37 -1.84 9.28 8.81
CA ALA A 37 -2.63 8.20 9.41
C ALA A 37 -2.05 6.84 8.99
N ILE A 38 -1.65 6.03 9.98
CA ILE A 38 -1.18 4.65 9.77
C ILE A 38 -2.28 3.66 10.16
N GLN A 39 -2.38 2.56 9.39
CA GLN A 39 -3.47 1.61 9.57
C GLN A 39 -2.97 0.16 9.66
N GLY A 40 -3.60 -0.61 10.53
CA GLY A 40 -3.48 -2.05 10.65
C GLY A 40 -4.84 -2.72 10.87
N THR A 41 -4.94 -4.03 10.70
CA THR A 41 -6.20 -4.76 10.94
C THR A 41 -6.57 -4.74 12.43
N THR A 42 -5.57 -4.77 13.32
CA THR A 42 -5.73 -4.68 14.78
C THR A 42 -4.64 -3.78 15.36
N ALA A 43 -4.81 -3.34 16.60
CA ALA A 43 -3.82 -2.56 17.34
C ALA A 43 -2.45 -3.27 17.45
N THR A 44 -2.42 -4.59 17.33
CA THR A 44 -1.23 -5.44 17.48
C THR A 44 -0.82 -6.18 16.21
N SER A 45 -1.39 -5.83 15.04
CA SER A 45 -1.05 -6.46 13.76
C SER A 45 0.44 -6.33 13.37
N THR A 46 1.15 -5.41 14.00
CA THR A 46 2.62 -5.25 13.95
C THR A 46 3.41 -6.46 14.42
N ARG A 47 2.83 -7.27 15.35
CA ARG A 47 3.49 -8.43 15.95
C ARG A 47 3.63 -9.62 15.01
N ALA A 48 2.87 -9.68 13.92
CA ALA A 48 2.81 -10.85 13.03
C ALA A 48 4.19 -11.33 12.55
N PHE A 49 5.17 -10.42 12.44
CA PHE A 49 6.56 -10.71 12.05
C PHE A 49 7.58 -10.05 12.97
N GLY A 50 7.20 -9.74 14.20
CA GLY A 50 8.09 -9.17 15.21
C GLY A 50 8.58 -7.75 14.94
N GLU A 51 7.87 -6.97 14.10
CA GLU A 51 8.34 -5.63 13.71
C GLU A 51 8.11 -4.55 14.78
N ALA A 52 7.09 -4.67 15.61
CA ALA A 52 6.82 -3.79 16.75
C ALA A 52 5.74 -4.38 17.67
N ASP A 53 5.65 -3.87 18.90
CA ASP A 53 4.67 -4.33 19.89
C ASP A 53 3.23 -3.91 19.54
N SER A 54 3.05 -2.72 19.01
CA SER A 54 1.74 -2.18 18.65
C SER A 54 1.81 -1.13 17.56
N LEU A 55 0.67 -0.85 16.94
CA LEU A 55 0.54 0.25 15.98
C LEU A 55 0.82 1.62 16.62
N ALA A 56 0.46 1.79 17.88
CA ALA A 56 0.78 3.00 18.64
C ALA A 56 2.30 3.18 18.82
N THR A 57 3.04 2.09 19.04
CA THR A 57 4.51 2.13 19.10
C THR A 57 5.11 2.55 17.76
N VAL A 58 4.57 2.04 16.65
CA VAL A 58 4.99 2.45 15.30
C VAL A 58 4.71 3.94 15.07
N ALA A 59 3.51 4.43 15.45
CA ALA A 59 3.18 5.85 15.34
C ALA A 59 4.18 6.73 16.08
N LYS A 60 4.44 6.43 17.34
CA LYS A 60 5.40 7.16 18.18
C LYS A 60 6.82 7.16 17.60
N SER A 61 7.27 6.02 17.07
CA SER A 61 8.59 5.95 16.42
C SER A 61 8.65 6.88 15.20
N ILE A 62 7.64 6.85 14.33
CA ILE A 62 7.62 7.72 13.15
C ILE A 62 7.53 9.20 13.56
N GLU A 63 6.74 9.55 14.59
CA GLU A 63 6.67 10.92 15.12
C GLU A 63 8.02 11.41 15.64
N ALA A 64 8.71 10.57 16.43
CA ALA A 64 10.01 10.91 17.00
C ALA A 64 11.08 11.17 15.90
N ASP A 65 11.05 10.35 14.85
CA ASP A 65 12.04 10.42 13.77
C ASP A 65 11.76 11.59 12.79
N SER A 66 10.47 11.90 12.53
CA SER A 66 10.06 12.87 11.50
C SER A 66 9.71 14.26 12.03
N GLY A 67 9.26 14.35 13.28
CA GLY A 67 8.63 15.52 13.86
C GLY A 67 7.21 15.80 13.32
N SER A 68 6.63 14.89 12.52
CA SER A 68 5.29 15.01 11.95
C SER A 68 4.27 14.29 12.84
N LYS A 69 3.02 14.78 12.86
CA LYS A 69 1.93 14.12 13.60
C LYS A 69 1.56 12.78 12.95
N VAL A 70 1.48 11.70 13.73
CA VAL A 70 1.11 10.35 13.24
C VAL A 70 -0.02 9.77 14.08
N VAL A 71 -1.12 9.39 13.43
CA VAL A 71 -2.31 8.83 14.08
C VAL A 71 -2.46 7.35 13.72
N PRO A 72 -2.46 6.44 14.69
CA PRO A 72 -2.74 5.03 14.45
C PRO A 72 -4.25 4.78 14.44
N VAL A 73 -4.75 4.13 13.40
CA VAL A 73 -6.13 3.63 13.28
C VAL A 73 -6.13 2.15 12.92
N TYR A 74 -7.14 1.39 13.34
CA TYR A 74 -7.17 -0.04 13.04
C TYR A 74 -8.60 -0.56 12.80
N GLY A 75 -8.69 -1.52 11.91
CA GLY A 75 -9.95 -2.17 11.55
C GLY A 75 -9.82 -2.98 10.26
N ASN A 76 -10.80 -3.81 9.99
CA ASN A 76 -10.88 -4.57 8.74
C ASN A 76 -11.42 -3.68 7.61
N LEU A 77 -10.57 -3.32 6.67
CA LEU A 77 -10.93 -2.45 5.54
C LEU A 77 -11.81 -3.14 4.47
N ALA A 78 -12.10 -4.43 4.60
CA ALA A 78 -13.09 -5.11 3.77
C ALA A 78 -14.54 -4.93 4.29
N ASP A 79 -14.70 -4.24 5.42
CA ASP A 79 -16.00 -3.87 5.99
C ASP A 79 -16.27 -2.38 5.73
N PRO A 80 -17.34 -2.01 5.01
CA PRO A 80 -17.61 -0.61 4.66
C PRO A 80 -17.94 0.28 5.87
N GLU A 81 -18.56 -0.26 6.94
CA GLU A 81 -18.84 0.52 8.15
C GLU A 81 -17.55 0.82 8.93
N VAL A 82 -16.65 -0.16 9.02
CA VAL A 82 -15.33 0.03 9.62
C VAL A 82 -14.55 1.09 8.86
N VAL A 83 -14.56 1.05 7.52
CA VAL A 83 -13.88 2.07 6.69
C VAL A 83 -14.43 3.46 6.95
N ARG A 84 -15.76 3.62 6.99
CA ARG A 84 -16.41 4.90 7.26
C ARG A 84 -16.01 5.48 8.61
N ASN A 85 -16.09 4.66 9.67
CA ASN A 85 -15.74 5.08 11.03
C ASN A 85 -14.26 5.49 11.12
N LEU A 86 -13.37 4.66 10.57
CA LEU A 86 -11.93 4.88 10.57
C LEU A 86 -11.53 6.16 9.81
N VAL A 87 -12.14 6.43 8.65
CA VAL A 87 -11.90 7.68 7.91
C VAL A 87 -12.44 8.88 8.69
N GLY A 88 -13.57 8.72 9.39
CA GLY A 88 -14.09 9.72 10.33
C GLY A 88 -13.11 10.05 11.46
N GLU A 89 -12.50 9.05 12.08
CA GLU A 89 -11.46 9.23 13.11
C GLU A 89 -10.23 9.98 12.56
N ILE A 90 -9.78 9.64 11.35
CA ILE A 90 -8.67 10.34 10.69
C ILE A 90 -9.01 11.82 10.46
N ARG A 91 -10.20 12.09 9.92
CA ARG A 91 -10.66 13.46 9.67
C ARG A 91 -10.77 14.27 10.97
N ALA A 92 -11.26 13.68 12.03
CA ALA A 92 -11.34 14.35 13.34
C ALA A 92 -9.96 14.67 13.93
N ALA A 93 -8.97 13.79 13.72
CA ALA A 93 -7.63 13.92 14.28
C ALA A 93 -6.68 14.78 13.44
N LEU A 94 -6.75 14.67 12.09
CA LEU A 94 -5.78 15.27 11.16
C LEU A 94 -6.42 16.23 10.15
N GLY A 95 -7.74 16.27 10.05
CA GLY A 95 -8.46 17.04 9.03
C GLY A 95 -8.61 16.25 7.73
N ARG A 96 -8.60 16.98 6.59
CA ARG A 96 -8.79 16.39 5.25
C ARG A 96 -7.66 15.43 4.87
N ILE A 97 -7.97 14.42 4.05
CA ILE A 97 -6.95 13.50 3.51
C ILE A 97 -6.52 14.01 2.12
N ASP A 98 -5.27 14.45 1.97
CA ASP A 98 -4.72 14.97 0.72
C ASP A 98 -4.09 13.87 -0.15
N ILE A 99 -3.48 12.87 0.49
CA ILE A 99 -2.77 11.76 -0.14
C ILE A 99 -3.35 10.46 0.41
N LEU A 100 -3.91 9.64 -0.47
CA LEU A 100 -4.36 8.29 -0.13
C LEU A 100 -3.40 7.28 -0.74
N VAL A 101 -2.81 6.41 0.10
CA VAL A 101 -2.00 5.28 -0.36
C VAL A 101 -2.68 3.96 0.05
N ASN A 102 -3.25 3.26 -0.92
CA ASN A 102 -3.84 1.94 -0.72
C ASN A 102 -2.75 0.88 -0.79
N CYS A 103 -2.16 0.53 0.38
CA CYS A 103 -1.09 -0.45 0.50
C CYS A 103 -1.52 -1.73 1.25
N ALA A 104 -2.72 -1.77 1.83
CA ALA A 104 -3.26 -2.98 2.43
C ALA A 104 -3.35 -4.09 1.38
N GLY A 105 -2.84 -5.29 1.72
CA GLY A 105 -2.84 -6.40 0.78
C GLY A 105 -1.86 -7.50 1.13
N GLY A 106 -1.71 -8.42 0.18
CA GLY A 106 -0.82 -9.58 0.25
C GLY A 106 -1.54 -10.86 -0.13
N ASP A 107 -0.78 -11.82 -0.64
CA ASP A 107 -1.25 -13.18 -0.91
C ASP A 107 -1.40 -13.93 0.42
N ILE A 108 -2.52 -13.70 1.11
CA ILE A 108 -2.82 -14.19 2.46
C ILE A 108 -4.26 -14.71 2.46
N GLY A 109 -4.40 -16.00 2.72
CA GLY A 109 -5.68 -16.68 2.81
C GLY A 109 -6.43 -16.45 4.13
N ALA A 110 -7.49 -17.22 4.34
CA ALA A 110 -8.40 -17.11 5.48
C ALA A 110 -7.72 -17.40 6.84
N ALA A 111 -6.73 -18.30 6.86
CA ALA A 111 -5.99 -18.63 8.07
C ALA A 111 -5.08 -17.48 8.57
N GLY A 112 -4.91 -16.42 7.78
CA GLY A 112 -4.16 -15.22 8.16
C GLY A 112 -2.65 -15.40 8.25
N THR A 113 -1.94 -14.36 8.67
CA THR A 113 -0.47 -14.28 8.66
C THR A 113 0.24 -15.23 9.63
N GLY A 114 -0.46 -15.80 10.61
CA GLY A 114 0.10 -16.79 11.55
C GLY A 114 0.20 -18.20 10.99
N ALA A 115 -0.41 -18.48 9.85
CA ALA A 115 -0.33 -19.76 9.18
C ALA A 115 1.03 -19.92 8.45
N PRO A 116 1.42 -21.19 8.09
CA PRO A 116 2.64 -21.46 7.35
C PRO A 116 2.78 -20.57 6.10
N MET A 117 4.03 -20.40 5.63
CA MET A 117 4.34 -19.52 4.48
C MET A 117 3.79 -18.11 4.60
N ALA A 118 3.74 -17.56 5.85
CA ALA A 118 3.17 -16.25 6.16
C ALA A 118 1.73 -16.09 5.66
N GLY A 119 0.96 -17.16 5.75
CA GLY A 119 -0.46 -17.21 5.44
C GLY A 119 -0.82 -17.36 3.97
N LYS A 120 0.09 -17.74 3.09
CA LYS A 120 -0.30 -18.09 1.73
C LYS A 120 -1.26 -19.28 1.72
N PRO A 121 -2.30 -19.27 0.84
CA PRO A 121 -3.14 -20.45 0.63
C PRO A 121 -2.32 -21.69 0.32
N SER A 122 -2.69 -22.84 0.87
CA SER A 122 -1.98 -24.12 0.65
C SER A 122 -2.16 -24.63 -0.79
N GLN A 123 -3.36 -24.47 -1.35
CA GLN A 123 -3.69 -24.66 -2.74
C GLN A 123 -3.94 -23.26 -3.33
N ASN A 124 -2.96 -22.71 -4.02
CA ASN A 124 -2.95 -21.31 -4.44
C ASN A 124 -3.00 -21.15 -5.97
N ASP A 125 -3.53 -22.16 -6.66
CA ASP A 125 -3.74 -22.14 -8.11
C ASP A 125 -5.11 -21.54 -8.49
N SER A 126 -5.42 -21.53 -9.77
CA SER A 126 -6.65 -20.91 -10.31
C SER A 126 -7.93 -21.68 -10.06
N VAL A 127 -7.84 -22.96 -9.68
CA VAL A 127 -9.00 -23.91 -9.67
C VAL A 127 -9.17 -24.56 -8.29
N SER A 128 -8.08 -24.97 -7.66
CA SER A 128 -8.11 -25.77 -6.42
C SER A 128 -8.13 -24.94 -5.14
N ILE A 129 -7.94 -23.61 -5.23
CA ILE A 129 -8.00 -22.70 -4.07
C ILE A 129 -9.36 -22.81 -3.38
N SER A 130 -9.38 -22.89 -2.05
CA SER A 130 -10.64 -22.91 -1.30
C SER A 130 -11.43 -21.61 -1.47
N TYR A 131 -12.76 -21.70 -1.35
CA TYR A 131 -13.61 -20.50 -1.45
C TYR A 131 -13.28 -19.46 -0.37
N GLU A 132 -12.95 -19.89 0.83
CA GLU A 132 -12.56 -19.04 1.96
C GLU A 132 -11.26 -18.29 1.68
N ASP A 133 -10.26 -18.98 1.13
CA ASP A 133 -8.99 -18.37 0.74
C ASP A 133 -9.17 -17.41 -0.44
N LEU A 134 -9.93 -17.81 -1.46
CA LEU A 134 -10.27 -16.97 -2.60
C LEU A 134 -10.90 -15.65 -2.14
N ARG A 135 -11.95 -15.74 -1.30
CA ARG A 135 -12.63 -14.56 -0.72
C ARG A 135 -11.65 -13.70 0.08
N SER A 136 -10.85 -14.30 0.95
CA SER A 136 -9.89 -13.58 1.78
C SER A 136 -8.85 -12.84 0.95
N VAL A 137 -8.33 -13.46 -0.11
CA VAL A 137 -7.36 -12.83 -1.01
C VAL A 137 -7.97 -11.66 -1.78
N LEU A 138 -9.20 -11.81 -2.32
CA LEU A 138 -9.91 -10.73 -3.01
C LEU A 138 -10.25 -9.58 -2.05
N ASP A 139 -10.82 -9.89 -0.89
CA ASP A 139 -11.21 -8.89 0.10
C ASP A 139 -9.99 -8.06 0.54
N ARG A 140 -8.89 -8.73 0.84
CA ARG A 140 -7.65 -8.09 1.33
C ARG A 140 -6.94 -7.22 0.29
N ASN A 141 -7.01 -7.55 -0.98
CA ASN A 141 -6.26 -6.86 -2.03
C ASN A 141 -7.09 -5.90 -2.88
N LEU A 142 -8.34 -6.27 -3.18
CA LEU A 142 -9.21 -5.51 -4.06
C LEU A 142 -10.26 -4.73 -3.25
N MET A 143 -11.09 -5.42 -2.44
CA MET A 143 -12.19 -4.76 -1.75
C MET A 143 -11.72 -3.68 -0.80
N THR A 144 -10.61 -3.88 -0.07
CA THR A 144 -10.01 -2.84 0.78
C THR A 144 -9.69 -1.57 -0.02
N CYS A 145 -9.11 -1.70 -1.21
CA CYS A 145 -8.77 -0.58 -2.07
C CYS A 145 -10.04 0.17 -2.55
N LEU A 146 -11.05 -0.58 -3.04
CA LEU A 146 -12.28 0.00 -3.54
C LEU A 146 -13.06 0.72 -2.44
N LEU A 147 -13.22 0.11 -1.27
CA LEU A 147 -13.99 0.67 -0.16
C LEU A 147 -13.34 1.92 0.42
N VAL A 148 -12.02 1.94 0.57
CA VAL A 148 -11.29 3.11 1.05
C VAL A 148 -11.36 4.25 0.03
N CYS A 149 -11.20 3.98 -1.28
CA CYS A 149 -11.39 4.99 -2.32
C CYS A 149 -12.81 5.56 -2.30
N ARG A 150 -13.83 4.69 -2.16
CA ARG A 150 -15.24 5.11 -2.09
C ARG A 150 -15.51 6.11 -0.96
N GLU A 151 -14.81 5.97 0.17
CA GLU A 151 -14.99 6.84 1.33
C GLU A 151 -14.17 8.13 1.25
N VAL A 152 -12.96 8.07 0.71
CA VAL A 152 -12.01 9.20 0.74
C VAL A 152 -12.15 10.09 -0.51
N VAL A 153 -12.31 9.51 -1.69
CA VAL A 153 -12.24 10.22 -2.98
C VAL A 153 -13.33 11.30 -3.17
N PRO A 154 -14.59 11.15 -2.69
CA PRO A 154 -15.60 12.19 -2.86
C PRO A 154 -15.19 13.57 -2.31
N GLU A 155 -14.48 13.60 -1.19
CA GLU A 155 -13.95 14.85 -0.63
C GLU A 155 -12.84 15.44 -1.51
N MET A 156 -11.96 14.62 -2.10
CA MET A 156 -10.96 15.07 -3.06
C MET A 156 -11.59 15.70 -4.30
N ILE A 157 -12.67 15.09 -4.82
CA ILE A 157 -13.46 15.63 -5.94
C ILE A 157 -14.04 17.00 -5.58
N ALA A 158 -14.71 17.12 -4.44
CA ALA A 158 -15.37 18.35 -4.01
C ALA A 158 -14.40 19.53 -3.90
N ARG A 159 -13.20 19.30 -3.37
CA ARG A 159 -12.15 20.35 -3.25
C ARG A 159 -11.23 20.47 -4.46
N ARG A 160 -11.42 19.63 -5.49
CA ARG A 160 -10.60 19.59 -6.72
C ARG A 160 -9.10 19.45 -6.45
N SER A 161 -8.72 18.65 -5.46
CA SER A 161 -7.33 18.42 -5.05
C SER A 161 -7.22 17.10 -4.30
N GLY A 162 -6.27 16.25 -4.72
CA GLY A 162 -5.98 14.96 -4.10
C GLY A 162 -5.00 14.13 -4.91
N ARG A 163 -4.38 13.15 -4.23
CA ARG A 163 -3.48 12.17 -4.83
C ARG A 163 -3.87 10.79 -4.34
N VAL A 164 -4.20 9.89 -5.26
CA VAL A 164 -4.50 8.48 -4.96
C VAL A 164 -3.39 7.62 -5.54
N ILE A 165 -2.73 6.85 -4.69
CA ILE A 165 -1.67 5.92 -5.10
C ILE A 165 -2.06 4.51 -4.62
N ASN A 166 -2.29 3.61 -5.57
CA ASN A 166 -2.63 2.22 -5.30
C ASN A 166 -1.38 1.34 -5.38
N ILE A 167 -1.16 0.46 -4.42
CA ILE A 167 -0.06 -0.50 -4.49
C ILE A 167 -0.55 -1.77 -5.19
N GLY A 168 -0.17 -1.86 -6.46
CA GLY A 168 -0.36 -3.03 -7.31
C GLY A 168 0.64 -4.15 -7.03
N SER A 169 1.09 -4.81 -8.07
CA SER A 169 2.18 -5.80 -8.09
C SER A 169 2.57 -6.10 -9.52
N ILE A 170 3.82 -6.46 -9.77
CA ILE A 170 4.22 -7.05 -11.08
C ILE A 170 3.45 -8.34 -11.39
N ALA A 171 2.95 -9.04 -10.36
CA ALA A 171 2.06 -10.20 -10.54
C ALA A 171 0.77 -9.88 -11.32
N GLY A 172 0.29 -8.63 -11.26
CA GLY A 172 -0.90 -8.21 -12.00
C GLY A 172 -0.70 -8.02 -13.51
N PHE A 173 0.51 -8.23 -14.03
CA PHE A 173 0.81 -8.12 -15.47
C PHE A 173 1.03 -9.48 -16.15
N ILE A 174 1.16 -10.56 -15.38
CA ILE A 174 1.51 -11.88 -15.90
C ILE A 174 0.62 -12.97 -15.32
N GLY A 175 0.52 -14.11 -16.02
CA GLY A 175 -0.08 -15.33 -15.47
C GLY A 175 0.85 -15.98 -14.46
N LEU A 176 0.27 -16.48 -13.37
CA LEU A 176 0.97 -17.24 -12.33
C LEU A 176 0.28 -18.58 -12.13
N GLU A 177 1.06 -19.66 -12.01
CA GLU A 177 0.56 -20.95 -11.60
C GLU A 177 0.13 -20.94 -10.13
N GLN A 178 0.94 -20.33 -9.27
CA GLN A 178 0.66 -20.17 -7.84
C GLN A 178 0.45 -18.67 -7.52
N GLY A 179 -0.58 -18.34 -6.76
CA GLY A 179 -0.95 -16.96 -6.48
C GLY A 179 -1.87 -16.36 -7.56
N ALA A 180 -2.62 -17.19 -8.27
CA ALA A 180 -3.48 -16.76 -9.38
C ALA A 180 -4.55 -15.74 -8.94
N ILE A 181 -5.22 -15.96 -7.80
CA ILE A 181 -6.24 -15.04 -7.29
C ILE A 181 -5.61 -13.72 -6.82
N TYR A 182 -4.41 -13.77 -6.24
CA TYR A 182 -3.65 -12.57 -5.91
C TYR A 182 -3.28 -11.77 -7.17
N ALA A 183 -2.77 -12.45 -8.22
CA ALA A 183 -2.45 -11.82 -9.50
C ALA A 183 -3.70 -11.16 -10.13
N THR A 184 -4.83 -11.86 -10.13
CA THR A 184 -6.13 -11.35 -10.60
C THR A 184 -6.56 -10.11 -9.82
N ALA A 185 -6.48 -10.14 -8.49
CA ALA A 185 -6.81 -8.98 -7.65
C ALA A 185 -5.90 -7.79 -7.94
N LYS A 186 -4.60 -8.01 -8.17
CA LYS A 186 -3.65 -6.94 -8.50
C LYS A 186 -3.84 -6.39 -9.91
N ALA A 187 -4.20 -7.23 -10.88
CA ALA A 187 -4.63 -6.78 -12.22
C ALA A 187 -5.90 -5.91 -12.14
N ALA A 188 -6.87 -6.32 -11.32
CA ALA A 188 -8.08 -5.53 -11.07
C ALA A 188 -7.77 -4.18 -10.42
N VAL A 189 -6.82 -4.10 -9.47
CA VAL A 189 -6.35 -2.82 -8.89
C VAL A 189 -5.72 -1.92 -9.96
N HIS A 190 -4.94 -2.48 -10.90
CA HIS A 190 -4.36 -1.72 -12.01
C HIS A 190 -5.47 -1.10 -12.89
N GLU A 191 -6.47 -1.89 -13.28
CA GLU A 191 -7.58 -1.40 -14.09
C GLU A 191 -8.45 -0.41 -13.33
N TYR A 192 -8.76 -0.68 -12.07
CA TYR A 192 -9.48 0.26 -11.21
C TYR A 192 -8.77 1.60 -11.11
N THR A 193 -7.44 1.61 -11.05
CA THR A 193 -6.64 2.84 -11.05
C THR A 193 -6.83 3.64 -12.33
N ARG A 194 -6.86 2.99 -13.51
CA ARG A 194 -7.14 3.65 -14.78
C ARG A 194 -8.55 4.24 -14.84
N CYS A 195 -9.55 3.49 -14.38
CA CYS A 195 -10.95 3.97 -14.28
C CYS A 195 -11.07 5.17 -13.35
N LEU A 196 -10.42 5.13 -12.16
CA LEU A 196 -10.36 6.26 -11.24
C LEU A 196 -9.72 7.48 -11.91
N ALA A 197 -8.60 7.31 -12.58
CA ALA A 197 -7.89 8.42 -13.24
C ALA A 197 -8.77 9.13 -14.28
N VAL A 198 -9.50 8.38 -15.10
CA VAL A 198 -10.44 8.94 -16.08
C VAL A 198 -11.54 9.74 -15.39
N MET A 199 -12.13 9.19 -14.33
CA MET A 199 -13.20 9.85 -13.56
C MET A 199 -12.69 11.10 -12.84
N LEU A 200 -11.46 11.07 -12.30
CA LEU A 200 -10.92 12.13 -11.45
C LEU A 200 -10.25 13.27 -12.23
N ARG A 201 -9.86 13.04 -13.49
CA ARG A 201 -9.19 14.01 -14.34
C ARG A 201 -9.90 15.40 -14.40
N PRO A 202 -11.22 15.49 -14.56
CA PRO A 202 -11.92 16.79 -14.57
C PRO A 202 -11.86 17.53 -13.22
N HIS A 203 -11.48 16.85 -12.15
CA HIS A 203 -11.46 17.35 -10.78
C HIS A 203 -10.06 17.68 -10.27
N ASN A 204 -9.03 17.67 -11.12
CA ASN A 204 -7.65 17.95 -10.72
C ASN A 204 -7.13 16.99 -9.61
N VAL A 205 -7.59 15.74 -9.61
CA VAL A 205 -7.16 14.68 -8.72
C VAL A 205 -6.47 13.61 -9.56
N THR A 206 -5.30 13.14 -9.15
CA THR A 206 -4.59 12.08 -9.86
C THR A 206 -4.78 10.74 -9.17
N ALA A 207 -4.85 9.67 -9.96
CA ALA A 207 -4.84 8.29 -9.48
C ALA A 207 -3.79 7.49 -10.26
N ASN A 208 -2.81 6.93 -9.56
CA ASN A 208 -1.75 6.12 -10.15
C ASN A 208 -1.54 4.85 -9.32
N ALA A 209 -0.87 3.87 -9.90
CA ALA A 209 -0.44 2.68 -9.19
C ALA A 209 1.09 2.53 -9.22
N VAL A 210 1.64 2.01 -8.13
CA VAL A 210 3.00 1.48 -8.08
C VAL A 210 2.89 -0.03 -8.03
N ALA A 211 3.59 -0.73 -8.89
CA ALA A 211 3.63 -2.20 -8.98
C ALA A 211 5.01 -2.70 -8.52
N PRO A 212 5.15 -3.08 -7.24
CA PRO A 212 6.39 -3.62 -6.71
C PRO A 212 6.78 -4.96 -7.36
N GLY A 213 8.08 -5.16 -7.54
CA GLY A 213 8.69 -6.47 -7.75
C GLY A 213 8.91 -7.24 -6.45
N ASP A 214 9.97 -8.01 -6.39
CA ASP A 214 10.40 -8.73 -5.19
C ASP A 214 11.06 -7.75 -4.20
N ILE A 215 10.30 -7.28 -3.23
CA ILE A 215 10.73 -6.33 -2.20
C ILE A 215 10.94 -7.03 -0.87
N VAL A 216 12.14 -6.94 -0.30
CA VAL A 216 12.49 -7.59 0.97
C VAL A 216 11.76 -6.93 2.13
N THR A 217 10.93 -7.71 2.79
CA THR A 217 10.25 -7.37 4.05
C THR A 217 10.27 -8.60 4.96
N SER A 218 9.97 -8.45 6.24
CA SER A 218 9.86 -9.60 7.16
C SER A 218 8.88 -10.66 6.64
N ARG A 219 7.73 -10.23 6.07
CA ARG A 219 6.78 -11.14 5.44
C ARG A 219 7.34 -11.79 4.16
N PHE A 220 8.08 -11.06 3.34
CA PHE A 220 8.70 -11.60 2.12
C PHE A 220 9.58 -12.80 2.45
N VAL A 221 10.46 -12.64 3.43
CA VAL A 221 11.37 -13.69 3.91
C VAL A 221 10.60 -14.88 4.51
N ALA A 222 9.55 -14.61 5.30
CA ALA A 222 8.74 -15.65 5.94
C ALA A 222 7.83 -16.42 4.95
N SER A 223 7.57 -15.89 3.75
CA SER A 223 6.62 -16.45 2.78
C SER A 223 7.24 -17.23 1.63
N ARG A 224 8.57 -17.32 1.58
CA ARG A 224 9.29 -17.99 0.50
C ARG A 224 10.73 -18.28 0.86
N LYS A 225 11.35 -19.19 0.11
CA LYS A 225 12.82 -19.35 0.13
C LYS A 225 13.44 -18.14 -0.59
N VAL A 226 14.38 -17.47 0.05
CA VAL A 226 15.11 -16.35 -0.54
C VAL A 226 16.44 -16.83 -1.12
N GLU A 227 16.86 -16.21 -2.22
CA GLU A 227 18.14 -16.44 -2.87
C GLU A 227 19.19 -15.52 -2.23
N GLU A 228 20.16 -16.08 -1.53
CA GLU A 228 21.17 -15.32 -0.79
C GLU A 228 21.97 -14.37 -1.71
N ALA A 229 22.32 -14.82 -2.90
CA ALA A 229 23.01 -13.99 -3.89
C ALA A 229 22.25 -12.70 -4.26
N ARG A 230 20.92 -12.77 -4.27
CA ARG A 230 20.05 -11.59 -4.53
C ARG A 230 19.85 -10.70 -3.31
N MET A 231 20.10 -11.21 -2.10
CA MET A 231 20.07 -10.40 -0.87
C MET A 231 21.31 -9.50 -0.73
N THR A 232 22.45 -9.94 -1.27
CA THR A 232 23.75 -9.28 -1.14
C THR A 232 24.19 -8.52 -2.38
N GLY A 233 23.37 -8.48 -3.43
CA GLY A 233 23.66 -7.89 -4.73
C GLY A 233 23.83 -6.35 -4.69
N VAL A 234 24.92 -5.89 -4.05
CA VAL A 234 25.25 -4.47 -4.01
C VAL A 234 25.74 -4.03 -5.40
N GLY A 235 25.12 -2.98 -5.96
CA GLY A 235 25.54 -2.40 -7.24
C GLY A 235 24.92 -3.02 -8.50
N SER A 236 23.94 -3.92 -8.35
CA SER A 236 23.17 -4.50 -9.45
C SER A 236 21.67 -4.37 -9.22
N LEU A 237 20.89 -4.17 -10.29
CA LEU A 237 19.41 -4.20 -10.24
C LEU A 237 18.82 -5.62 -10.22
N GLU A 238 19.65 -6.66 -10.32
CA GLU A 238 19.22 -8.07 -10.23
C GLU A 238 18.89 -8.51 -8.80
N GLY A 239 19.34 -7.74 -7.80
CA GLY A 239 19.01 -7.94 -6.38
C GLY A 239 17.53 -7.77 -6.07
N TYR A 240 17.17 -8.09 -4.84
CA TYR A 240 15.84 -7.74 -4.31
C TYR A 240 15.75 -6.24 -4.02
N GLY A 241 14.59 -5.65 -4.32
CA GLY A 241 14.30 -4.25 -3.98
C GLY A 241 14.06 -4.05 -2.48
N ARG A 242 14.15 -2.82 -2.04
CA ARG A 242 13.91 -2.40 -0.66
C ARG A 242 12.56 -1.68 -0.55
N PRO A 243 11.89 -1.70 0.61
CA PRO A 243 10.67 -0.92 0.84
C PRO A 243 10.82 0.57 0.51
N MET A 244 12.02 1.14 0.69
CA MET A 244 12.30 2.54 0.36
C MET A 244 12.22 2.83 -1.14
N ASP A 245 12.55 1.87 -2.00
CA ASP A 245 12.45 2.04 -3.45
C ASP A 245 10.98 2.25 -3.87
N ILE A 246 10.05 1.60 -3.17
CA ILE A 246 8.61 1.80 -3.34
C ILE A 246 8.16 3.13 -2.73
N ALA A 247 8.64 3.46 -1.54
CA ALA A 247 8.28 4.69 -0.84
C ALA A 247 8.70 5.94 -1.64
N ALA A 248 9.87 5.91 -2.28
CA ALA A 248 10.34 7.00 -3.14
C ALA A 248 9.43 7.20 -4.37
N ALA A 249 9.02 6.12 -5.04
CA ALA A 249 8.09 6.19 -6.16
C ALA A 249 6.71 6.73 -5.72
N VAL A 250 6.21 6.31 -4.56
CA VAL A 250 4.96 6.82 -3.98
C VAL A 250 5.08 8.31 -3.67
N ALA A 251 6.17 8.75 -3.05
CA ALA A 251 6.40 10.16 -2.72
C ALA A 251 6.46 11.02 -4.00
N PHE A 252 7.14 10.56 -5.04
CA PHE A 252 7.15 11.23 -6.34
C PHE A 252 5.74 11.39 -6.91
N LEU A 253 4.94 10.31 -6.97
CA LEU A 253 3.57 10.36 -7.49
C LEU A 253 2.63 11.20 -6.62
N ALA A 254 2.90 11.35 -5.34
CA ALA A 254 2.16 12.21 -4.43
C ALA A 254 2.55 13.69 -4.53
N SER A 255 3.72 13.99 -5.10
CA SER A 255 4.30 15.33 -5.17
C SER A 255 3.62 16.23 -6.22
N PRO A 256 3.85 17.55 -6.17
CA PRO A 256 3.46 18.48 -7.24
C PRO A 256 4.12 18.17 -8.58
N ASP A 257 5.33 17.60 -8.60
CA ASP A 257 6.10 17.27 -9.80
C ASP A 257 5.42 16.21 -10.67
N ALA A 258 4.55 15.37 -10.06
CA ALA A 258 3.73 14.38 -10.76
C ALA A 258 2.31 14.89 -11.09
N SER A 259 2.06 16.20 -11.06
CA SER A 259 0.70 16.76 -11.21
C SER A 259 0.01 16.43 -12.54
N TYR A 260 0.80 16.11 -13.59
CA TYR A 260 0.28 15.74 -14.91
C TYR A 260 0.36 14.22 -15.19
N ILE A 261 0.72 13.42 -14.19
CA ILE A 261 0.80 11.96 -14.28
C ILE A 261 -0.45 11.37 -13.61
N THR A 262 -1.30 10.70 -14.41
CA THR A 262 -2.49 9.99 -13.91
C THR A 262 -2.80 8.77 -14.78
N GLY A 263 -3.40 7.74 -14.20
CA GLY A 263 -3.74 6.48 -14.85
C GLY A 263 -2.56 5.56 -15.12
N GLN A 264 -1.39 5.85 -14.58
CA GLN A 264 -0.19 5.06 -14.80
C GLN A 264 -0.06 3.94 -13.78
N VAL A 265 0.52 2.82 -14.23
CA VAL A 265 0.96 1.72 -13.38
C VAL A 265 2.47 1.60 -13.53
N ILE A 266 3.20 2.13 -12.56
CA ILE A 266 4.67 2.19 -12.60
C ILE A 266 5.24 0.95 -11.93
N ARG A 267 5.98 0.13 -12.70
CA ARG A 267 6.73 -1.00 -12.16
C ARG A 267 7.98 -0.51 -11.44
N VAL A 268 8.17 -0.99 -10.22
CA VAL A 268 9.37 -0.75 -9.40
C VAL A 268 9.93 -2.11 -9.03
N ASP A 269 10.66 -2.71 -9.96
CA ASP A 269 11.02 -4.12 -9.95
C ASP A 269 12.46 -4.42 -10.39
N GLY A 270 13.31 -3.39 -10.52
CA GLY A 270 14.68 -3.52 -10.99
C GLY A 270 14.79 -3.93 -12.47
N GLY A 271 13.74 -3.72 -13.26
CA GLY A 271 13.72 -4.10 -14.68
C GLY A 271 13.41 -5.59 -14.90
N ARG A 272 12.84 -6.29 -13.90
CA ARG A 272 12.47 -7.71 -14.03
C ARG A 272 11.41 -7.95 -15.10
N GLN A 273 10.54 -6.97 -15.35
CA GLN A 273 9.53 -7.01 -16.39
C GLN A 273 9.67 -5.80 -17.32
N CYS A 274 10.31 -5.98 -18.48
CA CYS A 274 10.61 -4.94 -19.46
C CYS A 274 9.75 -5.05 -20.72
N PHE A 275 8.46 -5.35 -20.59
CA PHE A 275 7.51 -5.40 -21.72
C PHE A 275 6.47 -4.26 -21.60
N ALA A 276 5.82 -3.93 -22.73
CA ALA A 276 4.72 -2.97 -22.74
C ALA A 276 3.57 -3.47 -21.84
N GLY A 277 3.00 -2.57 -21.05
CA GLY A 277 1.92 -2.85 -20.10
C GLY A 277 0.59 -2.35 -20.61
#